data_3b3c7a490e01eee3aae95c302050506d
#
_entry.id   3b3c7a490e01eee3aae95c302050506d
#
_cell.length_a   1.000
_cell.length_b   1.000
_cell.length_c   1.000
_cell.angle_alpha   90.00
_cell.angle_beta   90.00
_cell.angle_gamma   90.00
#
_symmetry.space_group_name_H-M   'P 1'
#
loop_
_entity.id
_entity.type
_entity.pdbx_description
1 polymer ?
#
loop_
_entity_poly.entity_id
_entity_poly.type
_entity_poly.pdbx_seq_one_letter_code
_entity_poly.pdbx_strand_id
1 'polypeptide(L)'
;MEQSFIRIAIATAQPVSIEQERSADLLVASCLAAAAHGDTAAYYDLGVAFSTGSHGVACDLIEAHKWFNLAAVSGHEESAWCRADIAEEMTAREIAEAQRRARQWLNAGARKAA
;
A
#
# COMPACT_ATOMS: atom_id res chain seq x y z
N MET A 1 -14.98 -15.44 6.83
CA MET A 1 -14.63 -15.15 6.88
C MET A 1 -14.24 -14.42 7.08
N GLU A 2 -14.16 -14.04 7.27
CA GLU A 2 -13.87 -13.46 7.49
C GLU A 2 -13.37 -12.38 7.65
N GLN A 3 -13.46 -12.07 8.19
CA GLN A 3 -12.92 -10.87 8.70
C GLN A 3 -11.49 -10.71 8.30
N SER A 4 -11.17 -9.61 7.69
CA SER A 4 -9.83 -9.33 7.23
C SER A 4 -8.89 -9.10 8.41
N PHE A 5 -7.69 -9.69 8.37
CA PHE A 5 -6.69 -9.40 9.38
C PHE A 5 -6.21 -7.94 9.27
N ILE A 6 -6.35 -7.34 8.09
CA ILE A 6 -6.02 -5.93 7.87
C ILE A 6 -6.88 -5.05 8.75
N ARG A 7 -8.19 -5.31 8.80
CA ARG A 7 -9.10 -4.57 9.67
C ARG A 7 -8.72 -4.69 11.12
N ILE A 8 -8.40 -5.92 11.54
CA ILE A 8 -8.01 -6.17 12.92
C ILE A 8 -6.75 -5.38 13.27
N ALA A 9 -5.77 -5.37 12.37
CA ALA A 9 -4.52 -4.67 12.62
C ALA A 9 -4.75 -3.17 12.75
N ILE A 10 -5.61 -2.60 11.90
CA ILE A 10 -5.92 -1.16 11.97
C ILE A 10 -6.56 -0.83 13.32
N ALA A 11 -7.49 -1.67 13.77
CA ALA A 11 -8.20 -1.43 15.01
C ALA A 11 -7.30 -1.49 16.24
N THR A 12 -6.19 -2.22 16.15
CA THR A 12 -5.27 -2.40 17.27
C THR A 12 -3.98 -1.62 17.16
N ALA A 13 -3.92 -0.68 16.21
CA ALA A 13 -2.70 0.11 15.99
C ALA A 13 -2.29 0.84 17.27
N GLN A 14 -0.99 0.88 17.54
CA GLN A 14 -0.43 1.49 18.73
C GLN A 14 0.43 2.68 18.35
N PRO A 15 0.64 3.64 19.27
CA PRO A 15 1.59 4.72 19.02
C PRO A 15 2.98 4.15 18.75
N VAL A 16 3.71 4.79 17.86
CA VAL A 16 5.03 4.30 17.47
C VAL A 16 6.12 5.01 18.26
N SER A 17 7.22 4.28 18.50
CA SER A 17 8.41 4.85 19.12
C SER A 17 9.31 5.43 18.02
N ILE A 18 10.35 6.17 18.45
CA ILE A 18 11.32 6.72 17.51
C ILE A 18 12.01 5.61 16.72
N GLU A 19 12.31 4.49 17.40
CA GLU A 19 12.96 3.36 16.74
C GLU A 19 12.03 2.73 15.70
N GLN A 20 10.75 2.64 16.02
CA GLN A 20 9.77 2.12 15.06
C GLN A 20 9.63 3.06 13.87
N GLU A 21 9.68 4.37 14.11
CA GLU A 21 9.62 5.34 13.03
C GLU A 21 10.81 5.21 12.08
N ARG A 22 12.00 5.01 12.63
CA ARG A 22 13.20 4.79 11.82
C ARG A 22 13.09 3.51 11.01
N SER A 23 12.58 2.44 11.63
CA SER A 23 12.37 1.18 10.94
C SER A 23 11.37 1.34 9.82
N ALA A 24 10.30 2.11 10.06
CA ALA A 24 9.29 2.38 9.05
C ALA A 24 9.90 3.14 7.87
N ASP A 25 10.71 4.15 8.14
CA ASP A 25 11.36 4.92 7.08
C ASP A 25 12.26 4.04 6.23
N LEU A 26 13.02 3.15 6.86
CA LEU A 26 13.91 2.25 6.13
C LEU A 26 13.13 1.25 5.30
N LEU A 27 12.06 0.71 5.87
CA LEU A 27 11.20 -0.23 5.16
C LEU A 27 10.60 0.42 3.93
N VAL A 28 10.01 1.60 4.11
CA VAL A 28 9.37 2.31 3.00
C VAL A 28 10.39 2.67 1.94
N ALA A 29 11.56 3.17 2.34
CA ALA A 29 12.60 3.54 1.40
C ALA A 29 13.06 2.33 0.58
N SER A 30 13.26 1.18 1.24
CA SER A 30 13.68 -0.03 0.57
C SER A 30 12.62 -0.52 -0.42
N CYS A 31 11.36 -0.52 0.02
CA CYS A 31 10.27 -0.97 -0.85
C CYS A 31 10.07 -0.01 -2.02
N LEU A 32 10.21 1.30 -1.79
CA LEU A 32 10.07 2.27 -2.88
C LEU A 32 11.17 2.11 -3.90
N ALA A 33 12.39 1.80 -3.46
CA ALA A 33 13.48 1.56 -4.39
C ALA A 33 13.18 0.36 -5.29
N ALA A 34 12.67 -0.73 -4.70
CA ALA A 34 12.29 -1.91 -5.48
C ALA A 34 11.08 -1.63 -6.36
N ALA A 35 10.12 -0.87 -5.83
CA ALA A 35 8.91 -0.52 -6.59
C ALA A 35 9.25 0.33 -7.82
N ALA A 36 10.28 1.15 -7.72
CA ALA A 36 10.71 1.98 -8.85
C ALA A 36 11.15 1.12 -10.03
N HIS A 37 11.51 -0.12 -9.78
CA HIS A 37 11.87 -1.08 -10.84
C HIS A 37 10.70 -2.00 -11.21
N GLY A 38 9.51 -1.72 -10.71
CA GLY A 38 8.33 -2.50 -11.04
C GLY A 38 8.19 -3.80 -10.27
N ASP A 39 8.85 -3.91 -9.12
CA ASP A 39 8.81 -5.13 -8.31
C ASP A 39 7.42 -5.30 -7.69
N THR A 40 6.69 -6.31 -8.15
CA THR A 40 5.33 -6.58 -7.69
C THR A 40 5.29 -6.90 -6.21
N ALA A 41 6.26 -7.63 -5.70
CA ALA A 41 6.33 -7.95 -4.28
C ALA A 41 6.47 -6.68 -3.44
N ALA A 42 7.24 -5.70 -3.93
CA ALA A 42 7.40 -4.43 -3.24
C ALA A 42 6.09 -3.65 -3.22
N TYR A 43 5.32 -3.67 -4.31
CA TYR A 43 4.00 -3.05 -4.33
C TYR A 43 3.11 -3.67 -3.26
N TYR A 44 3.08 -4.99 -3.19
CA TYR A 44 2.27 -5.69 -2.20
C TYR A 44 2.71 -5.32 -0.78
N ASP A 45 4.02 -5.34 -0.53
CA ASP A 45 4.56 -5.04 0.80
C ASP A 45 4.20 -3.62 1.24
N LEU A 46 4.26 -2.65 0.32
CA LEU A 46 3.84 -1.29 0.63
C LEU A 46 2.35 -1.23 0.93
N GLY A 47 1.54 -1.96 0.18
CA GLY A 47 0.11 -2.03 0.44
C GLY A 47 -0.18 -2.57 1.83
N VAL A 48 0.50 -3.64 2.23
CA VAL A 48 0.32 -4.23 3.54
C VAL A 48 0.76 -3.25 4.63
N ALA A 49 1.91 -2.63 4.46
CA ALA A 49 2.43 -1.71 5.48
C ALA A 49 1.47 -0.56 5.73
N PHE A 50 0.94 0.06 4.67
CA PHE A 50 0.04 1.19 4.82
C PHE A 50 -1.35 0.78 5.28
N SER A 51 -1.80 -0.43 4.94
CA SER A 51 -3.14 -0.87 5.35
C SER A 51 -3.20 -1.32 6.79
N THR A 52 -2.11 -1.87 7.31
CA THR A 52 -2.07 -2.39 8.68
C THR A 52 -1.40 -1.45 9.66
N GLY A 53 -0.63 -0.50 9.16
CA GLY A 53 0.21 0.31 10.04
C GLY A 53 1.34 -0.47 10.66
N SER A 54 1.76 -1.56 10.02
CA SER A 54 2.81 -2.42 10.56
C SER A 54 4.18 -1.77 10.45
N HIS A 55 5.11 -2.21 11.30
CA HIS A 55 6.50 -1.73 11.33
C HIS A 55 6.59 -0.22 11.59
N GLY A 56 5.58 0.34 12.27
CA GLY A 56 5.59 1.76 12.60
C GLY A 56 5.12 2.68 11.48
N VAL A 57 4.73 2.14 10.34
CA VAL A 57 4.19 2.93 9.23
C VAL A 57 2.79 3.41 9.62
N ALA A 58 2.50 4.69 9.41
CA ALA A 58 1.17 5.22 9.69
C ALA A 58 0.16 4.63 8.71
N CYS A 59 -0.99 4.21 9.23
CA CYS A 59 -2.05 3.65 8.39
C CYS A 59 -2.59 4.70 7.43
N ASP A 60 -2.65 4.36 6.14
CA ASP A 60 -3.14 5.25 5.11
C ASP A 60 -3.78 4.40 4.02
N LEU A 61 -5.11 4.31 4.04
CA LEU A 61 -5.81 3.41 3.13
C LEU A 61 -5.75 3.88 1.69
N ILE A 62 -5.62 5.18 1.44
CA ILE A 62 -5.47 5.67 0.06
C ILE A 62 -4.16 5.17 -0.52
N GLU A 63 -3.07 5.30 0.23
CA GLU A 63 -1.78 4.76 -0.22
C GLU A 63 -1.82 3.25 -0.35
N ALA A 64 -2.44 2.56 0.61
CA ALA A 64 -2.54 1.11 0.56
C ALA A 64 -3.29 0.67 -0.70
N HIS A 65 -4.41 1.30 -1.00
CA HIS A 65 -5.19 0.97 -2.18
C HIS A 65 -4.38 1.18 -3.45
N LYS A 66 -3.64 2.28 -3.52
CA LYS A 66 -2.77 2.57 -4.66
C LYS A 66 -1.77 1.43 -4.89
N TRP A 67 -1.06 1.01 -3.83
CA TRP A 67 -0.03 -0.01 -3.97
C TRP A 67 -0.60 -1.39 -4.27
N PHE A 68 -1.71 -1.75 -3.61
CA PHE A 68 -2.40 -3.01 -3.94
C PHE A 68 -2.90 -2.99 -5.39
N ASN A 69 -3.37 -1.84 -5.85
CA ASN A 69 -3.85 -1.73 -7.23
C ASN A 69 -2.71 -1.96 -8.22
N LEU A 70 -1.56 -1.36 -7.96
CA LEU A 70 -0.39 -1.56 -8.82
C LEU A 70 0.05 -3.02 -8.84
N ALA A 71 0.04 -3.67 -7.68
CA ALA A 71 0.39 -5.08 -7.62
C ALA A 71 -0.64 -5.94 -8.37
N ALA A 72 -1.92 -5.61 -8.23
CA ALA A 72 -2.98 -6.37 -8.87
C ALA A 72 -2.89 -6.28 -10.39
N VAL A 73 -2.64 -5.09 -10.94
CA VAL A 73 -2.53 -4.95 -12.39
C VAL A 73 -1.26 -5.62 -12.91
N SER A 74 -0.29 -5.89 -12.03
CA SER A 74 0.89 -6.65 -12.40
C SER A 74 0.68 -8.16 -12.30
N GLY A 75 -0.54 -8.59 -11.93
CA GLY A 75 -0.88 -10.00 -11.90
C GLY A 75 -0.92 -10.63 -10.52
N HIS A 76 -0.79 -9.87 -9.44
CA HIS A 76 -0.77 -10.40 -8.09
C HIS A 76 -2.21 -10.50 -7.57
N GLU A 77 -2.78 -11.70 -7.59
CA GLU A 77 -4.19 -11.91 -7.25
C GLU A 77 -4.54 -11.53 -5.82
N GLU A 78 -3.66 -11.87 -4.89
CA GLU A 78 -3.91 -11.58 -3.48
C GLU A 78 -4.08 -10.08 -3.26
N SER A 79 -3.31 -9.27 -3.99
CA SER A 79 -3.41 -7.82 -3.89
C SER A 79 -4.77 -7.32 -4.34
N ALA A 80 -5.36 -7.96 -5.36
CA ALA A 80 -6.69 -7.57 -5.81
C ALA A 80 -7.72 -7.81 -4.69
N TRP A 81 -7.58 -8.91 -3.96
CA TRP A 81 -8.47 -9.18 -2.83
C TRP A 81 -8.25 -8.19 -1.70
N CYS A 82 -6.99 -7.87 -1.39
CA CYS A 82 -6.69 -6.89 -0.36
C CYS A 82 -7.25 -5.52 -0.74
N ARG A 83 -7.10 -5.13 -1.99
CA ARG A 83 -7.64 -3.87 -2.48
C ARG A 83 -9.15 -3.80 -2.29
N ALA A 84 -9.85 -4.87 -2.66
CA ALA A 84 -11.30 -4.91 -2.50
C ALA A 84 -11.70 -4.85 -1.03
N ASP A 85 -10.94 -5.51 -0.18
CA ASP A 85 -11.22 -5.57 1.24
C ASP A 85 -11.11 -4.17 1.89
N ILE A 86 -10.02 -3.45 1.63
CA ILE A 86 -9.87 -2.12 2.23
C ILE A 86 -10.81 -1.10 1.59
N ALA A 87 -11.23 -1.33 0.35
CA ALA A 87 -12.16 -0.41 -0.31
C ALA A 87 -13.49 -0.31 0.45
N GLU A 88 -13.85 -1.36 1.19
CA GLU A 88 -15.08 -1.32 2.00
C GLU A 88 -15.01 -0.29 3.11
N GLU A 89 -13.80 0.11 3.49
CA GLU A 89 -13.58 1.12 4.53
C GLU A 89 -13.38 2.52 3.94
N MET A 90 -13.43 2.64 2.61
CA MET A 90 -13.08 3.89 1.93
C MET A 90 -14.29 4.51 1.27
N THR A 91 -14.26 5.84 1.15
CA THR A 91 -15.28 6.54 0.36
C THR A 91 -14.94 6.42 -1.12
N ALA A 92 -15.95 6.66 -1.96
CA ALA A 92 -15.72 6.65 -3.42
C ALA A 92 -14.67 7.67 -3.82
N ARG A 93 -14.65 8.81 -3.14
CA ARG A 93 -13.67 9.87 -3.43
C ARG A 93 -12.26 9.41 -3.08
N GLU A 94 -12.11 8.70 -1.97
CA GLU A 94 -10.79 8.17 -1.58
C GLU A 94 -10.31 7.12 -2.56
N ILE A 95 -11.20 6.26 -3.01
CA ILE A 95 -10.85 5.24 -4.00
C ILE A 95 -10.42 5.91 -5.31
N ALA A 96 -11.15 6.94 -5.74
CA ALA A 96 -10.79 7.66 -6.96
C ALA A 96 -9.41 8.30 -6.83
N GLU A 97 -9.11 8.85 -5.66
CA GLU A 97 -7.80 9.45 -5.43
C GLU A 97 -6.69 8.39 -5.49
N ALA A 98 -6.93 7.23 -4.90
CA ALA A 98 -5.96 6.14 -4.94
C ALA A 98 -5.70 5.70 -6.38
N GLN A 99 -6.76 5.59 -7.17
CA GLN A 99 -6.64 5.20 -8.58
C GLN A 99 -5.87 6.26 -9.36
N ARG A 100 -6.11 7.53 -9.08
CA ARG A 100 -5.39 8.62 -9.72
C ARG A 100 -3.89 8.53 -9.41
N ARG A 101 -3.55 8.28 -8.17
CA ARG A 101 -2.14 8.15 -7.75
C ARG A 101 -1.47 6.97 -8.42
N ALA A 102 -2.19 5.85 -8.57
CA ALA A 102 -1.64 4.69 -9.24
C ALA A 102 -1.32 4.98 -10.71
N ARG A 103 -2.24 5.67 -11.40
CA ARG A 103 -1.99 6.07 -12.79
C ARG A 103 -0.80 7.01 -12.88
N GLN A 104 -0.69 7.93 -11.93
CA GLN A 104 0.43 8.87 -11.88
C GLN A 104 1.76 8.13 -11.76
N TRP A 105 1.78 7.12 -10.90
CA TRP A 105 2.99 6.30 -10.70
C TRP A 105 3.39 5.60 -12.00
N LEU A 106 2.43 4.98 -12.68
CA LEU A 106 2.70 4.28 -13.92
C LEU A 106 3.18 5.23 -15.02
N ASN A 107 2.57 6.42 -15.10
CA ASN A 107 2.97 7.41 -16.09
C ASN A 107 4.37 7.92 -15.84
N ALA A 108 4.75 8.12 -14.58
CA ALA A 108 6.09 8.56 -14.24
C ALA A 108 7.11 7.50 -14.61
N GLY A 109 6.78 6.23 -14.38
CA GLY A 109 7.66 5.13 -14.76
C GLY A 109 7.85 5.04 -16.27
N ALA A 110 6.77 5.22 -17.01
CA ALA A 110 6.84 5.19 -18.47
C ALA A 110 7.73 6.31 -19.00
N ARG A 111 7.60 7.50 -18.42
CA ARG A 111 8.43 8.64 -18.83
C ARG A 111 9.91 8.39 -18.53
N LYS A 112 10.19 7.78 -17.39
CA LYS A 112 11.58 7.47 -17.04
C LYS A 112 12.18 6.40 -17.95
N ALA A 113 11.35 5.45 -18.38
CA ALA A 113 11.79 4.38 -19.24
C ALA A 113 12.08 4.87 -20.66
N ALA A 114 11.42 5.94 -21.08
CA ALA A 114 11.64 6.53 -22.37
C ALA A 114 12.91 7.37 -22.35
#